data_c3968189bb4d82d9af2e59c3ddb55f25
#
_entry.id   c3968189bb4d82d9af2e59c3ddb55f25
#
_cell.length_a   1.000
_cell.length_b   1.000
_cell.length_c   1.000
_cell.angle_alpha   90.00
_cell.angle_beta   90.00
_cell.angle_gamma   90.00
#
_symmetry.space_group_name_H-M   'P 1'
#
loop_
_entity.id
_entity.type
_entity.pdbx_description
1 polymer ?
#
loop_
_entity_poly.entity_id
_entity_poly.type
_entity_poly.pdbx_seq_one_letter_code
_entity_poly.pdbx_strand_id
1 'polypeptide(L)'
;MTKYQKRISGPTLDRIDIHVEVPRVDYEKLSSDRLGESSASIQERVQAARERQRIRLEGSDIVCNSDMRVAEVRQFCKLDEAGDSLVRQAMSQLNLSARGYTGC
;
A
#
# COMPACT_ATOMS: atom_id res chain seq x y z
N MET A 1 2.35 -19.42 -7.45
CA MET A 1 1.14 -18.72 -7.88
C MET A 1 -0.05 -19.66 -7.85
N THR A 2 -1.12 -19.29 -7.20
CA THR A 2 -2.33 -20.10 -7.16
C THR A 2 -3.10 -20.00 -8.49
N LYS A 3 -3.96 -20.99 -8.78
CA LYS A 3 -4.83 -20.94 -9.96
C LYS A 3 -5.69 -19.68 -10.01
N TYR A 4 -6.04 -19.15 -8.84
CA TYR A 4 -6.86 -17.95 -8.71
C TYR A 4 -6.12 -16.69 -9.21
N GLN A 5 -4.84 -16.54 -8.85
CA GLN A 5 -4.02 -15.42 -9.29
C GLN A 5 -3.80 -15.42 -10.81
N LYS A 6 -3.70 -16.61 -11.43
CA LYS A 6 -3.54 -16.73 -12.88
C LYS A 6 -4.77 -16.28 -13.66
N ARG A 7 -5.95 -16.26 -13.03
CA ARG A 7 -7.22 -15.82 -13.66
C ARG A 7 -7.41 -14.33 -13.63
N ILE A 8 -6.66 -13.61 -12.78
CA ILE A 8 -6.73 -12.16 -12.66
C ILE A 8 -5.73 -11.54 -13.63
N SER A 9 -6.21 -10.62 -14.46
CA SER A 9 -5.33 -9.93 -15.42
C SER A 9 -4.26 -9.07 -14.72
N GLY A 10 -3.11 -8.90 -15.37
CA GLY A 10 -2.06 -8.01 -14.87
C GLY A 10 -2.55 -6.59 -14.60
N PRO A 11 -3.29 -5.94 -15.53
CA PRO A 11 -3.86 -4.62 -15.27
C PRO A 11 -4.78 -4.55 -14.06
N THR A 12 -5.54 -5.60 -13.81
CA THR A 12 -6.39 -5.68 -12.61
C THR A 12 -5.56 -5.77 -11.34
N LEU A 13 -4.50 -6.59 -11.35
CA LEU A 13 -3.59 -6.69 -10.21
C LEU A 13 -2.90 -5.37 -9.91
N ASP A 14 -2.51 -4.61 -10.93
CA ASP A 14 -1.88 -3.30 -10.77
C ASP A 14 -2.82 -2.28 -10.12
N ARG A 15 -4.12 -2.45 -10.27
CA ARG A 15 -5.13 -1.57 -9.66
C ARG A 15 -5.37 -1.85 -8.19
N ILE A 16 -4.99 -3.04 -7.72
CA ILE A 16 -5.17 -3.43 -6.33
C ILE A 16 -3.92 -3.00 -5.56
N ASP A 17 -4.06 -2.04 -4.67
CA ASP A 17 -2.92 -1.45 -3.95
C ASP A 17 -2.38 -2.37 -2.87
N ILE A 18 -3.24 -3.17 -2.24
CA ILE A 18 -2.85 -4.01 -1.11
C ILE A 18 -3.22 -5.46 -1.40
N HIS A 19 -2.20 -6.32 -1.38
CA HIS A 19 -2.34 -7.75 -1.57
C HIS A 19 -2.01 -8.46 -0.27
N VAL A 20 -2.95 -9.24 0.25
CA VAL A 20 -2.76 -9.98 1.50
C VAL A 20 -2.98 -11.46 1.25
N GLU A 21 -1.99 -12.26 1.61
CA GLU A 21 -2.13 -13.71 1.61
C GLU A 21 -2.73 -14.14 2.93
N VAL A 22 -3.88 -14.84 2.87
CA VAL A 22 -4.54 -15.37 4.06
C VAL A 22 -4.28 -16.86 4.13
N PRO A 23 -3.35 -17.30 4.98
CA PRO A 23 -3.04 -18.73 5.11
C PRO A 23 -4.16 -19.46 5.84
N ARG A 24 -4.15 -20.80 5.67
CA ARG A 24 -5.06 -21.67 6.42
C ARG A 24 -4.73 -21.60 7.90
N VAL A 25 -5.73 -21.41 8.75
CA VAL A 25 -5.56 -21.32 10.20
C VAL A 25 -5.70 -22.71 10.81
N ASP A 26 -4.72 -23.10 11.63
CA ASP A 26 -4.74 -24.36 12.36
C ASP A 26 -5.81 -24.37 13.45
N TYR A 27 -6.36 -25.54 13.74
CA TYR A 27 -7.35 -25.72 14.81
C TYR A 27 -6.86 -25.18 16.16
N GLU A 28 -5.60 -25.42 16.49
CA GLU A 28 -5.01 -24.93 17.75
C GLU A 28 -5.05 -23.40 17.87
N LYS A 29 -4.83 -22.71 16.77
CA LYS A 29 -4.93 -21.24 16.74
C LYS A 29 -6.38 -20.77 16.85
N LEU A 30 -7.31 -21.49 16.22
CA LEU A 30 -8.74 -21.18 16.30
C LEU A 30 -9.32 -21.41 17.69
N SER A 31 -8.85 -22.42 18.39
CA SER A 31 -9.31 -22.76 19.75
C SER A 31 -8.55 -22.01 20.84
N SER A 32 -7.54 -21.24 20.49
CA SER A 32 -6.76 -20.45 21.44
C SER A 32 -7.58 -19.27 21.94
N ASP A 33 -7.45 -18.98 23.24
CA ASP A 33 -8.03 -17.77 23.85
C ASP A 33 -7.24 -16.50 23.52
N ARG A 34 -6.19 -16.62 22.70
CA ARG A 34 -5.43 -15.48 22.25
C ARG A 34 -6.26 -14.62 21.32
N LEU A 35 -6.53 -13.42 21.77
CA LEU A 35 -7.14 -12.41 20.92
C LEU A 35 -6.04 -11.71 20.13
N GLY A 36 -6.35 -11.38 18.89
CA GLY A 36 -5.51 -10.50 18.11
C GLY A 36 -5.53 -9.07 18.64
N GLU A 37 -4.94 -8.16 17.90
CA GLU A 37 -4.96 -6.75 18.25
C GLU A 37 -6.39 -6.21 18.26
N SER A 38 -6.71 -5.38 19.27
CA SER A 38 -8.06 -4.81 19.39
C SER A 38 -8.36 -3.80 18.28
N SER A 39 -9.63 -3.66 17.94
CA SER A 39 -10.09 -2.64 17.00
C SER A 39 -9.74 -1.22 17.46
N ALA A 40 -9.80 -0.98 18.76
CA ALA A 40 -9.45 0.33 19.33
C ALA A 40 -7.98 0.67 19.09
N SER A 41 -7.07 -0.29 19.26
CA SER A 41 -5.64 -0.11 19.01
C SER A 41 -5.36 0.16 17.53
N ILE A 42 -6.01 -0.58 16.64
CA ILE A 42 -5.89 -0.37 15.19
C ILE A 42 -6.42 1.00 14.80
N GLN A 43 -7.56 1.41 15.34
CA GLN A 43 -8.16 2.70 15.07
C GLN A 43 -7.23 3.84 15.46
N GLU A 44 -6.56 3.74 16.59
CA GLU A 44 -5.60 4.74 17.06
C GLU A 44 -4.46 4.94 16.06
N ARG A 45 -3.89 3.84 15.54
CA ARG A 45 -2.84 3.92 14.51
C ARG A 45 -3.35 4.51 13.21
N VAL A 46 -4.55 4.14 12.80
CA VAL A 46 -5.17 4.68 11.58
C VAL A 46 -5.39 6.18 11.71
N GLN A 47 -5.89 6.64 12.86
CA GLN A 47 -6.11 8.06 13.10
C GLN A 47 -4.79 8.84 13.09
N ALA A 48 -3.74 8.29 13.68
CA ALA A 48 -2.41 8.91 13.66
C ALA A 48 -1.88 9.04 12.23
N ALA A 49 -2.04 8.00 11.41
CA ALA A 49 -1.62 8.03 10.00
C ALA A 49 -2.41 9.05 9.19
N ARG A 50 -3.72 9.12 9.38
CA ARG A 50 -4.59 10.10 8.72
C ARG A 50 -4.23 11.53 9.09
N GLU A 51 -3.90 11.76 10.34
CA GLU A 51 -3.49 13.09 10.81
C GLU A 51 -2.18 13.53 10.15
N ARG A 52 -1.23 12.62 9.98
CA ARG A 52 0.01 12.90 9.23
C ARG A 52 -0.28 13.28 7.78
N GLN A 53 -1.20 12.57 7.13
CA GLN A 53 -1.61 12.91 5.77
C GLN A 53 -2.27 14.28 5.72
N ARG A 54 -3.15 14.57 6.66
CA ARG A 54 -3.85 15.85 6.74
C ARG A 54 -2.86 17.02 6.87
N ILE A 55 -1.89 16.90 7.75
CA ILE A 55 -0.88 17.93 7.96
C ILE A 55 -0.03 18.12 6.69
N ARG A 56 0.41 17.02 6.09
CA ARG A 56 1.24 17.06 4.87
C ARG A 56 0.51 17.70 3.70
N LEU A 57 -0.77 17.45 3.58
CA LEU A 57 -1.60 17.93 2.46
C LEU A 57 -2.36 19.24 2.79
N GLU A 58 -2.06 19.85 3.93
CA GLU A 58 -2.66 21.12 4.33
C GLU A 58 -2.37 22.21 3.30
N GLY A 59 -3.38 22.99 2.99
CA GLY A 59 -3.27 24.01 1.96
C GLY A 59 -3.63 23.54 0.55
N SER A 60 -3.83 22.25 0.35
CA SER A 60 -4.34 21.67 -0.89
C SER A 60 -5.79 21.22 -0.72
N ASP A 61 -6.45 20.89 -1.83
CA ASP A 61 -7.80 20.31 -1.83
C ASP A 61 -7.78 18.79 -1.66
N ILE A 62 -6.61 18.22 -1.40
CA ILE A 62 -6.40 16.78 -1.24
C ILE A 62 -6.53 16.40 0.24
N VAL A 63 -7.30 15.36 0.54
CA VAL A 63 -7.57 14.92 1.91
C VAL A 63 -6.64 13.78 2.34
N CYS A 64 -6.37 12.84 1.44
CA CYS A 64 -5.53 11.67 1.74
C CYS A 64 -4.68 11.28 0.53
N ASN A 65 -3.74 10.36 0.75
CA ASN A 65 -2.77 9.96 -0.28
C ASN A 65 -3.44 9.42 -1.55
N SER A 66 -4.54 8.68 -1.40
CA SER A 66 -5.23 8.09 -2.55
C SER A 66 -5.87 9.13 -3.48
N ASP A 67 -6.09 10.34 -2.98
CA ASP A 67 -6.68 11.43 -3.76
C ASP A 67 -5.63 12.22 -4.53
N MET A 68 -4.34 11.94 -4.31
CA MET A 68 -3.27 12.64 -5.00
C MET A 68 -3.30 12.41 -6.51
N ARG A 69 -3.15 13.50 -7.26
CA ARG A 69 -2.98 13.48 -8.71
C ARG A 69 -1.48 13.51 -9.04
N VAL A 70 -1.15 13.49 -10.32
CA VAL A 70 0.24 13.48 -10.78
C VAL A 70 1.04 14.67 -10.21
N ALA A 71 0.44 15.86 -10.14
CA ALA A 71 1.10 17.04 -9.60
C ALA A 71 1.48 16.87 -8.13
N GLU A 72 0.56 16.38 -7.30
CA GLU A 72 0.80 16.17 -5.87
C GLU A 72 1.80 15.02 -5.63
N VAL A 73 1.75 13.96 -6.42
CA VAL A 73 2.73 12.88 -6.34
C VAL A 73 4.13 13.43 -6.62
N ARG A 74 4.29 14.27 -7.62
CA ARG A 74 5.57 14.90 -7.94
C ARG A 74 6.06 15.83 -6.84
N GLN A 75 5.15 16.53 -6.18
CA GLN A 75 5.48 17.49 -5.12
C GLN A 75 5.84 16.80 -3.80
N PHE A 76 5.05 15.80 -3.38
CA PHE A 76 5.15 15.21 -2.05
C PHE A 76 5.91 13.88 -2.01
N CYS A 77 6.04 13.21 -3.14
CA CYS A 77 6.64 11.87 -3.23
C CYS A 77 8.00 11.88 -3.93
N LYS A 78 8.79 12.91 -3.75
CA LYS A 78 10.14 12.97 -4.31
C LYS A 78 11.05 11.97 -3.60
N LEU A 79 11.78 11.21 -4.40
CA LEU A 79 12.77 10.27 -3.90
C LEU A 79 14.15 10.96 -3.87
N ASP A 80 14.98 10.57 -2.90
CA ASP A 80 16.40 10.90 -2.92
C ASP A 80 17.14 10.04 -3.95
N GLU A 81 18.45 10.24 -4.11
CA GLU A 81 19.25 9.48 -5.07
C GLU A 81 19.19 7.97 -4.80
N ALA A 82 19.29 7.58 -3.53
CA ALA A 82 19.26 6.17 -3.14
C ALA A 82 17.88 5.55 -3.43
N GLY A 83 16.81 6.25 -3.10
CA GLY A 83 15.45 5.81 -3.37
C GLY A 83 15.16 5.70 -4.86
N ASP A 84 15.59 6.69 -5.64
CA ASP A 84 15.42 6.68 -7.09
C ASP A 84 16.15 5.51 -7.75
N SER A 85 17.39 5.25 -7.33
CA SER A 85 18.18 4.12 -7.81
C SER A 85 17.51 2.79 -7.48
N LEU A 86 16.99 2.65 -6.28
CA LEU A 86 16.29 1.44 -5.83
C LEU A 86 15.03 1.19 -6.65
N VAL A 87 14.23 2.22 -6.90
CA VAL A 87 13.00 2.11 -7.69
C VAL A 87 13.31 1.79 -9.14
N ARG A 88 14.37 2.37 -9.73
CA ARG A 88 14.82 2.02 -11.07
C ARG A 88 15.19 0.55 -11.20
N GLN A 89 15.92 0.02 -10.24
CA GLN A 89 16.25 -1.41 -10.18
C GLN A 89 15.00 -2.27 -10.08
N ALA A 90 14.05 -1.88 -9.24
CA ALA A 90 12.79 -2.60 -9.09
C ALA A 90 11.99 -2.61 -10.39
N MET A 91 11.90 -1.49 -11.08
CA MET A 91 11.22 -1.41 -12.37
C MET A 91 11.85 -2.33 -13.41
N SER A 92 13.18 -2.34 -13.47
CA SER A 92 13.92 -3.18 -14.42
C SER A 92 13.77 -4.67 -14.12
N GLN A 93 13.89 -5.06 -12.85
CA GLN A 93 13.87 -6.46 -12.45
C GLN A 93 12.47 -7.05 -12.35
N LEU A 94 11.49 -6.24 -11.94
CA LEU A 94 10.12 -6.68 -11.69
C LEU A 94 9.16 -6.32 -12.82
N ASN A 95 9.63 -5.66 -13.86
CA ASN A 95 8.81 -5.20 -14.99
C ASN A 95 7.58 -4.41 -14.51
N LEU A 96 7.79 -3.46 -13.61
CA LEU A 96 6.71 -2.64 -13.08
C LEU A 96 6.11 -1.75 -14.18
N SER A 97 4.79 -1.64 -14.18
CA SER A 97 4.07 -0.69 -15.01
C SER A 97 4.26 0.75 -14.51
N ALA A 98 3.89 1.73 -15.32
CA ALA A 98 3.87 3.14 -14.89
C ALA A 98 2.98 3.32 -13.66
N ARG A 99 1.87 2.61 -13.59
CA ARG A 99 0.97 2.62 -12.44
C ARG A 99 1.63 2.00 -11.21
N GLY A 100 2.35 0.89 -11.39
CA GLY A 100 3.13 0.28 -10.31
C GLY A 100 4.20 1.22 -9.77
N TYR A 101 4.86 1.97 -10.65
CA TYR A 101 5.83 2.98 -10.25
C TYR A 101 5.21 4.08 -9.38
N THR A 102 4.08 4.62 -9.78
CA THR A 102 3.41 5.68 -9.01
C THR A 102 2.82 5.16 -7.69
N GLY A 103 2.51 3.86 -7.61
CA GLY A 103 2.02 3.23 -6.39
C GLY A 103 3.14 2.88 -5.38
N CYS A 104 4.38 2.85 -5.83
CA CYS A 104 5.51 2.65 -4.94
C CYS A 104 5.76 3.91 -4.11
#